data_e02083d87ab60ec1b69763e3713f4e43
#
_entry.id   e02083d87ab60ec1b69763e3713f4e43
#
_cell.length_a   1.000
_cell.length_b   1.000
_cell.length_c   1.000
_cell.angle_alpha   90.00
_cell.angle_beta   90.00
_cell.angle_gamma   90.00
#
_symmetry.space_group_name_H-M   'P 1'
#
loop_
_entity.id
_entity.type
_entity.pdbx_description
1 polymer ?
#
loop_
_entity_poly.entity_id
_entity_poly.type
_entity_poly.pdbx_seq_one_letter_code
_entity_poly.pdbx_strand_id
1 'polypeptide(L)'
;MEEKGYRIVTMTERDTPEALAFLRKFFFHDEPLNICVGLLDEPGSTCKELEDYCANSVPEGVSLMVLSDSDEIVAVSINGILTRESNKKSEMIEEVNGCKNQKFKKILNLLTTVNIESDVFGRFPDINSLVEIRVLSVDDAHRGKGIAKALINRTRLLAKEKGYDVLKVDCTSHFSALAVASLGGYECIYILKYSDHLDEDGKPVFVPDPPHSCVKTYISRLK
;
A
#
# COMPACT_ATOMS: atom_id res chain seq x y z
N MET A 1 17.75 25.74 6.48
CA MET A 1 16.94 24.51 6.32
C MET A 1 16.85 23.94 7.72
N GLU A 2 15.67 23.93 8.31
CA GLU A 2 15.49 23.21 9.59
C GLU A 2 15.90 21.77 9.36
N GLU A 3 16.79 21.24 10.20
CA GLU A 3 17.14 19.84 10.22
C GLU A 3 15.84 19.07 10.50
N LYS A 4 15.41 18.28 9.50
CA LYS A 4 14.30 17.37 9.71
C LYS A 4 14.79 16.35 10.73
N GLY A 5 14.28 16.34 11.95
CA GLY A 5 14.62 15.39 13.01
C GLY A 5 14.30 13.94 12.67
N TYR A 6 14.58 13.51 11.42
CA TYR A 6 14.43 12.14 10.91
C TYR A 6 15.21 11.91 9.61
N ARG A 7 15.55 10.65 9.32
CA ARG A 7 16.14 10.22 8.04
C ARG A 7 15.31 9.12 7.38
N ILE A 8 15.29 9.11 6.04
CA ILE A 8 14.64 8.06 5.25
C ILE A 8 15.70 7.12 4.73
N VAL A 9 15.55 5.83 4.98
CA VAL A 9 16.48 4.78 4.56
C VAL A 9 15.76 3.68 3.78
N THR A 10 16.48 3.02 2.87
CA THR A 10 15.97 1.82 2.19
C THR A 10 16.02 0.63 3.16
N MET A 11 14.93 -0.10 3.25
CA MET A 11 14.84 -1.29 4.08
C MET A 11 15.64 -2.45 3.47
N THR A 12 16.16 -3.28 4.33
CA THR A 12 16.75 -4.59 4.03
C THR A 12 15.95 -5.70 4.72
N GLU A 13 16.21 -6.96 4.35
CA GLU A 13 15.55 -8.10 5.00
C GLU A 13 15.79 -8.15 6.52
N ARG A 14 16.91 -7.59 7.01
CA ARG A 14 17.22 -7.51 8.44
C ARG A 14 16.26 -6.61 9.22
N ASP A 15 15.69 -5.62 8.54
CA ASP A 15 14.77 -4.64 9.14
C ASP A 15 13.32 -5.18 9.20
N THR A 16 13.04 -6.30 8.52
CA THR A 16 11.68 -6.86 8.40
C THR A 16 11.00 -7.13 9.75
N PRO A 17 11.66 -7.75 10.76
CA PRO A 17 11.01 -8.02 12.04
C PRO A 17 10.55 -6.74 12.76
N GLU A 18 11.39 -5.69 12.75
CA GLU A 18 11.09 -4.41 13.41
C GLU A 18 10.02 -3.64 12.64
N ALA A 19 10.07 -3.66 11.29
CA ALA A 19 9.05 -3.06 10.44
C ALA A 19 7.68 -3.74 10.64
N LEU A 20 7.62 -5.08 10.74
CA LEU A 20 6.37 -5.78 11.05
C LEU A 20 5.85 -5.45 12.45
N ALA A 21 6.73 -5.34 13.45
CA ALA A 21 6.34 -4.90 14.79
C ALA A 21 5.74 -3.49 14.77
N PHE A 22 6.33 -2.57 13.99
CA PHE A 22 5.79 -1.24 13.75
C PHE A 22 4.42 -1.29 13.06
N LEU A 23 4.26 -2.09 11.99
CA LEU A 23 3.01 -2.20 11.25
C LEU A 23 1.89 -2.81 12.09
N ARG A 24 2.17 -3.81 12.95
CA ARG A 24 1.20 -4.34 13.91
C ARG A 24 0.66 -3.26 14.83
N LYS A 25 1.51 -2.33 15.26
CA LYS A 25 1.13 -1.27 16.19
C LYS A 25 0.37 -0.12 15.53
N PHE A 26 0.76 0.31 14.31
CA PHE A 26 0.33 1.57 13.72
C PHE A 26 -0.43 1.46 12.40
N PHE A 27 -0.53 0.26 11.80
CA PHE A 27 -1.20 0.07 10.52
C PHE A 27 -2.28 -1.00 10.55
N PHE A 28 -1.96 -2.19 11.05
CA PHE A 28 -2.87 -3.33 10.88
C PHE A 28 -4.23 -3.12 11.56
N HIS A 29 -4.28 -2.35 12.65
CA HIS A 29 -5.51 -2.00 13.36
C HIS A 29 -6.17 -0.71 12.87
N ASP A 30 -5.47 0.12 12.10
CA ASP A 30 -5.97 1.43 11.64
C ASP A 30 -6.42 1.41 10.17
N GLU A 31 -6.07 0.35 9.42
CA GLU A 31 -6.39 0.25 8.01
C GLU A 31 -7.90 -0.04 7.83
N PRO A 32 -8.62 0.83 7.06
CA PRO A 32 -10.08 0.73 6.96
C PRO A 32 -10.62 -0.60 6.48
N LEU A 33 -9.93 -1.28 5.56
CA LEU A 33 -10.36 -2.58 5.05
C LEU A 33 -10.17 -3.68 6.10
N ASN A 34 -9.07 -3.63 6.87
CA ASN A 34 -8.83 -4.56 7.97
C ASN A 34 -9.90 -4.44 9.04
N ILE A 35 -10.28 -3.20 9.38
CA ILE A 35 -11.35 -2.91 10.34
C ILE A 35 -12.69 -3.45 9.81
N CYS A 36 -13.04 -3.15 8.55
CA CYS A 36 -14.31 -3.56 7.96
C CYS A 36 -14.54 -5.08 7.97
N VAL A 37 -13.49 -5.86 7.73
CA VAL A 37 -13.61 -7.33 7.73
C VAL A 37 -13.36 -7.94 9.11
N GLY A 38 -13.04 -7.11 10.10
CA GLY A 38 -12.66 -7.58 11.44
C GLY A 38 -11.42 -8.47 11.40
N LEU A 39 -10.39 -8.09 10.65
CA LEU A 39 -9.22 -8.93 10.41
C LEU A 39 -8.49 -9.27 11.70
N LEU A 40 -8.42 -8.32 12.64
CA LEU A 40 -7.70 -8.39 13.91
C LEU A 40 -8.61 -7.94 15.07
N ASP A 41 -9.78 -8.59 15.21
CA ASP A 41 -10.79 -8.19 16.21
C ASP A 41 -10.42 -8.54 17.65
N GLU A 42 -9.54 -9.52 17.84
CA GLU A 42 -9.18 -10.00 19.18
C GLU A 42 -7.81 -9.45 19.61
N PRO A 43 -7.64 -9.08 20.89
CA PRO A 43 -6.35 -8.66 21.42
C PRO A 43 -5.26 -9.71 21.16
N GLY A 44 -4.16 -9.28 20.52
CA GLY A 44 -3.04 -10.15 20.19
C GLY A 44 -3.26 -11.03 18.96
N SER A 45 -4.37 -10.89 18.24
CA SER A 45 -4.58 -11.56 16.96
C SER A 45 -3.56 -11.09 15.91
N THR A 46 -3.16 -12.01 15.04
CA THR A 46 -2.25 -11.75 13.92
C THR A 46 -2.85 -12.30 12.64
N CYS A 47 -2.47 -11.74 11.51
CA CYS A 47 -2.80 -12.28 10.20
C CYS A 47 -1.49 -12.58 9.47
N LYS A 48 -1.13 -13.85 9.44
CA LYS A 48 0.12 -14.31 8.83
C LYS A 48 0.19 -13.91 7.36
N GLU A 49 -0.91 -14.03 6.63
CA GLU A 49 -0.98 -13.70 5.21
C GLU A 49 -0.72 -12.21 4.96
N LEU A 50 -1.23 -11.31 5.81
CA LEU A 50 -0.94 -9.87 5.73
C LEU A 50 0.53 -9.58 6.07
N GLU A 51 1.07 -10.26 7.08
CA GLU A 51 2.49 -10.14 7.44
C GLU A 51 3.40 -10.66 6.35
N ASP A 52 3.08 -11.82 5.76
CA ASP A 52 3.82 -12.39 4.63
C ASP A 52 3.75 -11.47 3.41
N TYR A 53 2.57 -10.88 3.13
CA TYR A 53 2.41 -9.89 2.06
C TYR A 53 3.36 -8.69 2.22
N CYS A 54 3.49 -8.18 3.44
CA CYS A 54 4.44 -7.11 3.74
C CYS A 54 5.91 -7.58 3.66
N ALA A 55 6.22 -8.70 4.30
CA ALA A 55 7.58 -9.22 4.41
C ALA A 55 8.18 -9.60 3.06
N ASN A 56 7.39 -10.27 2.21
CA ASN A 56 7.83 -10.71 0.88
C ASN A 56 8.14 -9.56 -0.09
N SER A 57 7.69 -8.34 0.22
CA SER A 57 7.99 -7.15 -0.58
C SER A 57 9.37 -6.53 -0.26
N VAL A 58 9.91 -6.76 0.94
CA VAL A 58 11.16 -6.10 1.39
C VAL A 58 12.38 -6.51 0.56
N PRO A 59 12.57 -7.81 0.19
CA PRO A 59 13.70 -8.24 -0.63
C PRO A 59 13.76 -7.58 -2.02
N GLU A 60 12.66 -7.02 -2.53
CA GLU A 60 12.62 -6.31 -3.81
C GLU A 60 13.43 -5.00 -3.79
N GLY A 61 13.87 -4.53 -2.61
CA GLY A 61 14.82 -3.43 -2.42
C GLY A 61 14.27 -2.05 -2.77
N VAL A 62 12.94 -1.88 -2.71
CA VAL A 62 12.24 -0.60 -2.95
C VAL A 62 11.48 -0.10 -1.73
N SER A 63 11.38 -0.88 -0.65
CA SER A 63 10.73 -0.49 0.61
C SER A 63 11.58 0.49 1.40
N LEU A 64 10.92 1.42 2.10
CA LEU A 64 11.54 2.50 2.85
C LEU A 64 11.06 2.54 4.29
N MET A 65 11.92 2.99 5.20
CA MET A 65 11.52 3.36 6.56
C MET A 65 12.09 4.72 6.94
N VAL A 66 11.47 5.35 7.90
CA VAL A 66 11.90 6.61 8.50
C VAL A 66 12.35 6.34 9.91
N LEU A 67 13.56 6.77 10.21
CA LEU A 67 14.17 6.67 11.54
C LEU A 67 14.24 8.07 12.17
N SER A 68 13.87 8.18 13.43
CA SER A 68 14.08 9.38 14.25
C SER A 68 15.57 9.61 14.54
N ASP A 69 15.87 10.71 15.22
CA ASP A 69 17.24 10.99 15.69
C ASP A 69 17.74 9.98 16.73
N SER A 70 16.82 9.25 17.39
CA SER A 70 17.11 8.13 18.31
C SER A 70 17.12 6.75 17.65
N ASP A 71 17.15 6.69 16.31
CA ASP A 71 17.11 5.45 15.53
C ASP A 71 15.82 4.60 15.66
N GLU A 72 14.74 5.19 16.16
CA GLU A 72 13.45 4.52 16.25
C GLU A 72 12.68 4.64 14.92
N ILE A 73 11.98 3.57 14.51
CA ILE A 73 11.11 3.61 13.33
C ILE A 73 9.88 4.46 13.64
N VAL A 74 9.68 5.53 12.86
CA VAL A 74 8.52 6.43 12.97
C VAL A 74 7.59 6.38 11.77
N ALA A 75 8.02 5.77 10.68
CA ALA A 75 7.17 5.49 9.51
C ALA A 75 7.75 4.37 8.65
N VAL A 76 6.87 3.65 7.95
CA VAL A 76 7.23 2.56 7.03
C VAL A 76 6.44 2.72 5.74
N SER A 77 7.11 2.50 4.60
CA SER A 77 6.50 2.30 3.29
C SER A 77 6.93 0.94 2.73
N ILE A 78 6.02 -0.02 2.73
CA ILE A 78 6.23 -1.29 2.03
C ILE A 78 5.88 -1.06 0.57
N ASN A 79 6.87 -1.22 -0.28
CA ASN A 79 6.74 -1.06 -1.71
C ASN A 79 7.09 -2.38 -2.39
N GLY A 80 6.52 -2.61 -3.56
CA GLY A 80 6.78 -3.80 -4.35
C GLY A 80 6.98 -3.50 -5.83
N ILE A 81 7.43 -4.52 -6.56
CA ILE A 81 7.56 -4.48 -8.00
C ILE A 81 6.40 -5.27 -8.60
N LEU A 82 5.52 -4.58 -9.30
CA LEU A 82 4.47 -5.21 -10.08
C LEU A 82 4.98 -5.44 -11.49
N THR A 83 4.92 -6.68 -11.97
CA THR A 83 5.31 -7.04 -13.33
C THR A 83 4.08 -7.29 -14.18
N ARG A 84 4.22 -7.18 -15.51
CA ARG A 84 3.15 -7.54 -16.45
C ARG A 84 2.73 -9.01 -16.30
N GLU A 85 3.67 -9.89 -15.94
CA GLU A 85 3.40 -11.30 -15.70
C GLU A 85 2.57 -11.50 -14.44
N SER A 86 3.03 -10.97 -13.29
CA SER A 86 2.31 -11.07 -12.01
C SER A 86 0.96 -10.34 -12.01
N ASN A 87 0.76 -9.38 -12.92
CA ASN A 87 -0.50 -8.66 -13.11
C ASN A 87 -1.47 -9.37 -14.06
N LYS A 88 -1.15 -10.58 -14.55
CA LYS A 88 -2.13 -11.37 -15.31
C LYS A 88 -3.30 -11.76 -14.41
N LYS A 89 -4.50 -11.66 -14.94
CA LYS A 89 -5.72 -11.99 -14.20
C LYS A 89 -5.69 -13.41 -13.61
N SER A 90 -5.12 -14.38 -14.33
CA SER A 90 -4.96 -15.75 -13.85
C SER A 90 -4.10 -15.84 -12.60
N GLU A 91 -2.93 -15.19 -12.61
CA GLU A 91 -1.98 -15.19 -11.49
C GLU A 91 -2.59 -14.54 -10.23
N MET A 92 -3.24 -13.38 -10.41
CA MET A 92 -3.89 -12.69 -9.31
C MET A 92 -5.06 -13.47 -8.70
N ILE A 93 -5.86 -14.15 -9.54
CA ILE A 93 -6.96 -15.02 -9.06
C ILE A 93 -6.39 -16.24 -8.33
N GLU A 94 -5.29 -16.81 -8.79
CA GLU A 94 -4.63 -17.94 -8.13
C GLU A 94 -4.10 -17.54 -6.75
N GLU A 95 -3.47 -16.36 -6.63
CA GLU A 95 -3.03 -15.80 -5.36
C GLU A 95 -4.20 -15.65 -4.37
N VAL A 96 -5.31 -15.04 -4.82
CA VAL A 96 -6.53 -14.90 -4.01
C VAL A 96 -7.07 -16.27 -3.58
N ASN A 97 -7.11 -17.24 -4.48
CA ASN A 97 -7.61 -18.58 -4.18
C ASN A 97 -6.71 -19.34 -3.19
N GLY A 98 -5.41 -19.10 -3.24
CA GLY A 98 -4.42 -19.66 -2.31
C GLY A 98 -4.51 -19.09 -0.89
N CYS A 99 -5.14 -17.93 -0.71
CA CYS A 99 -5.29 -17.29 0.61
C CYS A 99 -6.23 -18.10 1.52
N LYS A 100 -5.71 -18.52 2.68
CA LYS A 100 -6.45 -19.34 3.65
C LYS A 100 -7.30 -18.50 4.60
N ASN A 101 -6.86 -17.29 4.95
CA ASN A 101 -7.60 -16.38 5.80
C ASN A 101 -8.76 -15.75 5.00
N GLN A 102 -9.99 -16.13 5.34
CA GLN A 102 -11.18 -15.69 4.59
C GLN A 102 -11.43 -14.18 4.70
N LYS A 103 -11.04 -13.55 5.80
CA LYS A 103 -11.16 -12.11 5.98
C LYS A 103 -10.15 -11.37 5.10
N PHE A 104 -8.89 -11.79 5.10
CA PHE A 104 -7.85 -11.20 4.26
C PHE A 104 -8.10 -11.50 2.76
N LYS A 105 -8.65 -12.66 2.43
CA LYS A 105 -9.07 -13.01 1.07
C LYS A 105 -10.04 -11.99 0.46
N LYS A 106 -10.98 -11.42 1.27
CA LYS A 106 -11.88 -10.36 0.80
C LYS A 106 -11.10 -9.11 0.40
N ILE A 107 -10.06 -8.74 1.18
CA ILE A 107 -9.20 -7.59 0.87
C ILE A 107 -8.42 -7.85 -0.42
N LEU A 108 -7.81 -9.02 -0.57
CA LEU A 108 -7.10 -9.40 -1.80
C LEU A 108 -8.03 -9.37 -3.02
N ASN A 109 -9.28 -9.83 -2.90
CA ASN A 109 -10.27 -9.75 -3.98
C ASN A 109 -10.53 -8.30 -4.42
N LEU A 110 -10.70 -7.38 -3.46
CA LEU A 110 -10.88 -5.96 -3.78
C LEU A 110 -9.66 -5.40 -4.49
N LEU A 111 -8.44 -5.65 -3.97
CA LEU A 111 -7.20 -5.16 -4.57
C LEU A 111 -6.97 -5.77 -5.96
N THR A 112 -7.32 -7.04 -6.17
CA THR A 112 -7.30 -7.70 -7.48
C THR A 112 -8.25 -7.03 -8.46
N THR A 113 -9.48 -6.72 -8.03
CA THR A 113 -10.45 -5.97 -8.85
C THR A 113 -9.89 -4.61 -9.25
N VAL A 114 -9.32 -3.87 -8.30
CA VAL A 114 -8.69 -2.56 -8.55
C VAL A 114 -7.54 -2.69 -9.56
N ASN A 115 -6.69 -3.71 -9.43
CA ASN A 115 -5.58 -3.95 -10.35
C ASN A 115 -6.07 -4.26 -11.78
N ILE A 116 -7.10 -5.11 -11.93
CA ILE A 116 -7.66 -5.48 -13.23
C ILE A 116 -8.30 -4.26 -13.89
N GLU A 117 -9.15 -3.55 -13.17
CA GLU A 117 -9.97 -2.47 -13.72
C GLU A 117 -9.17 -1.18 -13.97
N SER A 118 -8.13 -0.92 -13.18
CA SER A 118 -7.24 0.23 -13.42
C SER A 118 -6.37 0.06 -14.67
N ASP A 119 -6.15 -1.21 -15.08
CA ASP A 119 -5.45 -1.62 -16.30
C ASP A 119 -4.17 -0.80 -16.61
N VAL A 120 -3.29 -0.70 -15.62
CA VAL A 120 -2.07 0.13 -15.74
C VAL A 120 -1.20 -0.33 -16.91
N PHE A 121 -1.05 -1.64 -17.12
CA PHE A 121 -0.22 -2.16 -18.20
C PHE A 121 -0.87 -2.02 -19.59
N GLY A 122 -2.20 -1.93 -19.70
CA GLY A 122 -2.88 -1.57 -20.94
C GLY A 122 -2.69 -0.09 -21.26
N ARG A 123 -2.72 0.79 -20.25
CA ARG A 123 -2.44 2.23 -20.39
C ARG A 123 -1.00 2.53 -20.75
N PHE A 124 -0.06 1.68 -20.32
CA PHE A 124 1.38 1.80 -20.57
C PHE A 124 1.92 0.52 -21.22
N PRO A 125 1.66 0.31 -22.52
CA PRO A 125 2.03 -0.93 -23.22
C PRO A 125 3.55 -1.14 -23.28
N ASP A 126 4.33 -0.07 -23.18
CA ASP A 126 5.79 -0.09 -23.32
C ASP A 126 6.53 -0.50 -22.04
N ILE A 127 5.83 -0.59 -20.88
CA ILE A 127 6.45 -1.00 -19.63
C ILE A 127 6.20 -2.48 -19.33
N ASN A 128 7.17 -3.14 -18.72
CA ASN A 128 7.06 -4.54 -18.26
C ASN A 128 6.95 -4.66 -16.74
N SER A 129 7.35 -3.61 -16.01
CA SER A 129 7.28 -3.55 -14.57
C SER A 129 7.15 -2.10 -14.08
N LEU A 130 6.63 -1.96 -12.88
CA LEU A 130 6.48 -0.68 -12.18
C LEU A 130 6.70 -0.88 -10.68
N VAL A 131 6.95 0.22 -9.96
CA VAL A 131 6.93 0.21 -8.49
C VAL A 131 5.53 0.53 -7.99
N GLU A 132 5.08 -0.19 -6.96
CA GLU A 132 3.81 0.02 -6.29
C GLU A 132 4.02 0.28 -4.81
N ILE A 133 3.37 1.32 -4.27
CA ILE A 133 3.28 1.51 -2.81
C ILE A 133 2.12 0.65 -2.31
N ARG A 134 2.45 -0.39 -1.53
CA ARG A 134 1.50 -1.38 -0.99
C ARG A 134 0.98 -0.99 0.39
N VAL A 135 1.89 -0.52 1.25
CA VAL A 135 1.57 -0.08 2.62
C VAL A 135 2.31 1.21 2.92
N LEU A 136 1.62 2.15 3.54
CA LEU A 136 2.22 3.39 4.04
C LEU A 136 1.65 3.68 5.42
N SER A 137 2.52 3.70 6.42
CA SER A 137 2.15 3.94 7.82
C SER A 137 3.06 4.96 8.48
N VAL A 138 2.50 5.82 9.30
CA VAL A 138 3.20 6.80 10.12
C VAL A 138 2.70 6.68 11.55
N ASP A 139 3.62 6.61 12.50
CA ASP A 139 3.35 6.65 13.94
C ASP A 139 2.46 7.86 14.28
N ASP A 140 1.48 7.67 15.13
CA ASP A 140 0.46 8.65 15.51
C ASP A 140 1.08 9.97 16.03
N ALA A 141 2.14 9.88 16.84
CA ALA A 141 2.86 11.03 17.35
C ALA A 141 3.61 11.84 16.27
N HIS A 142 3.78 11.23 15.08
CA HIS A 142 4.51 11.82 13.95
C HIS A 142 3.60 12.17 12.77
N ARG A 143 2.29 11.92 12.86
CA ARG A 143 1.31 12.33 11.84
C ARG A 143 1.21 13.85 11.73
N GLY A 144 0.75 14.34 10.58
CA GLY A 144 0.61 15.78 10.32
C GLY A 144 1.92 16.52 10.01
N LYS A 145 3.09 15.90 10.18
CA LYS A 145 4.42 16.48 9.93
C LYS A 145 4.95 16.29 8.48
N GLY A 146 4.11 15.81 7.56
CA GLY A 146 4.48 15.62 6.16
C GLY A 146 5.32 14.37 5.84
N ILE A 147 5.53 13.46 6.82
CA ILE A 147 6.38 12.26 6.66
C ILE A 147 5.84 11.32 5.57
N ALA A 148 4.51 11.08 5.52
CA ALA A 148 3.91 10.27 4.47
C ALA A 148 4.23 10.82 3.07
N LYS A 149 4.11 12.13 2.86
CA LYS A 149 4.44 12.79 1.59
C LYS A 149 5.94 12.68 1.27
N ALA A 150 6.79 12.78 2.28
CA ALA A 150 8.24 12.61 2.11
C ALA A 150 8.58 11.17 1.67
N LEU A 151 7.93 10.15 2.28
CA LEU A 151 8.10 8.75 1.87
C LEU A 151 7.62 8.51 0.43
N ILE A 152 6.42 9.00 0.06
CA ILE A 152 5.90 8.87 -1.32
C ILE A 152 6.87 9.50 -2.32
N ASN A 153 7.36 10.72 -2.04
CA ASN A 153 8.33 11.39 -2.90
C ASN A 153 9.67 10.64 -2.96
N ARG A 154 10.17 10.10 -1.84
CA ARG A 154 11.41 9.33 -1.84
C ARG A 154 11.25 8.01 -2.59
N THR A 155 10.10 7.32 -2.46
CA THR A 155 9.78 6.14 -3.27
C THR A 155 9.79 6.47 -4.77
N ARG A 156 9.18 7.61 -5.15
CA ARG A 156 9.18 8.10 -6.54
C ARG A 156 10.60 8.30 -7.08
N LEU A 157 11.47 8.93 -6.29
CA LEU A 157 12.88 9.13 -6.67
C LEU A 157 13.63 7.80 -6.76
N LEU A 158 13.47 6.92 -5.78
CA LEU A 158 14.10 5.59 -5.76
C LEU A 158 13.66 4.75 -6.98
N ALA A 159 12.38 4.76 -7.30
CA ALA A 159 11.86 4.06 -8.47
C ALA A 159 12.50 4.58 -9.76
N LYS A 160 12.63 5.91 -9.92
CA LYS A 160 13.33 6.52 -11.04
C LYS A 160 14.82 6.17 -11.07
N GLU A 161 15.52 6.23 -9.94
CA GLU A 161 16.93 5.84 -9.78
C GLU A 161 17.17 4.39 -10.20
N LYS A 162 16.20 3.50 -9.94
CA LYS A 162 16.23 2.08 -10.34
C LYS A 162 15.77 1.82 -11.77
N GLY A 163 15.39 2.86 -12.52
CA GLY A 163 15.03 2.75 -13.94
C GLY A 163 13.58 2.38 -14.22
N TYR A 164 12.70 2.44 -13.23
CA TYR A 164 11.26 2.26 -13.44
C TYR A 164 10.63 3.52 -14.04
N ASP A 165 9.61 3.33 -14.88
CA ASP A 165 8.94 4.41 -15.61
C ASP A 165 7.64 4.88 -14.95
N VAL A 166 7.07 4.07 -14.07
CA VAL A 166 5.79 4.32 -13.40
C VAL A 166 5.87 3.95 -11.93
N LEU A 167 5.31 4.82 -11.09
CA LEU A 167 4.96 4.53 -9.69
C LEU A 167 3.44 4.48 -9.58
N LYS A 168 2.89 3.41 -8.99
CA LYS A 168 1.48 3.21 -8.69
C LYS A 168 1.22 3.30 -7.20
N VAL A 169 0.06 3.83 -6.82
CA VAL A 169 -0.41 3.87 -5.42
C VAL A 169 -1.91 3.59 -5.39
N ASP A 170 -2.33 2.53 -4.72
CA ASP A 170 -3.73 2.27 -4.41
C ASP A 170 -4.06 2.82 -3.01
N CYS A 171 -4.88 3.86 -2.98
CA CYS A 171 -5.28 4.54 -1.76
C CYS A 171 -6.61 3.98 -1.26
N THR A 172 -6.58 3.12 -0.27
CA THR A 172 -7.75 2.52 0.39
C THR A 172 -8.37 3.46 1.44
N SER A 173 -7.63 4.45 1.92
CA SER A 173 -8.13 5.44 2.87
C SER A 173 -8.31 6.82 2.23
N HIS A 174 -9.27 7.60 2.77
CA HIS A 174 -9.46 8.99 2.40
C HIS A 174 -8.17 9.81 2.61
N PHE A 175 -7.46 9.56 3.70
CA PHE A 175 -6.27 10.33 4.07
C PHE A 175 -5.07 10.03 3.16
N SER A 176 -4.86 8.77 2.77
CA SER A 176 -3.82 8.42 1.80
C SER A 176 -4.11 9.03 0.43
N ALA A 177 -5.37 9.02 -0.01
CA ALA A 177 -5.78 9.64 -1.26
C ALA A 177 -5.53 11.17 -1.24
N LEU A 178 -5.85 11.86 -0.12
CA LEU A 178 -5.55 13.29 0.02
C LEU A 178 -4.04 13.55 0.02
N ALA A 179 -3.25 12.72 0.68
CA ALA A 179 -1.79 12.87 0.70
C ALA A 179 -1.21 12.78 -0.71
N VAL A 180 -1.58 11.75 -1.50
CA VAL A 180 -1.11 11.56 -2.87
C VAL A 180 -1.62 12.68 -3.79
N ALA A 181 -2.92 13.03 -3.73
CA ALA A 181 -3.51 14.07 -4.57
C ALA A 181 -2.89 15.45 -4.33
N SER A 182 -2.36 15.71 -3.13
CA SER A 182 -1.68 16.97 -2.80
C SER A 182 -0.25 17.06 -3.37
N LEU A 183 0.30 15.95 -3.89
CA LEU A 183 1.61 15.91 -4.52
C LEU A 183 1.47 16.16 -6.03
N GLY A 184 2.35 16.98 -6.58
CA GLY A 184 2.38 17.20 -8.04
C GLY A 184 2.86 15.93 -8.79
N GLY A 185 2.30 15.73 -10.00
CA GLY A 185 2.73 14.66 -10.91
C GLY A 185 2.11 13.29 -10.62
N TYR A 186 0.99 13.26 -9.90
CA TYR A 186 0.13 12.08 -9.76
C TYR A 186 -1.20 12.29 -10.46
N GLU A 187 -1.64 11.28 -11.20
CA GLU A 187 -2.93 11.23 -11.89
C GLU A 187 -3.79 10.13 -11.26
N CYS A 188 -5.04 10.44 -10.91
CA CYS A 188 -6.02 9.44 -10.50
C CYS A 188 -6.61 8.78 -11.74
N ILE A 189 -6.29 7.51 -11.97
CA ILE A 189 -6.70 6.77 -13.18
C ILE A 189 -7.90 5.85 -12.97
N TYR A 190 -8.23 5.51 -11.72
CA TYR A 190 -9.33 4.62 -11.39
C TYR A 190 -9.90 4.92 -9.99
N ILE A 191 -11.20 4.74 -9.84
CA ILE A 191 -11.90 4.89 -8.55
C ILE A 191 -12.92 3.75 -8.44
N LEU A 192 -12.82 2.96 -7.36
CA LEU A 192 -13.82 1.97 -6.99
C LEU A 192 -14.49 2.41 -5.68
N LYS A 193 -15.79 2.70 -5.71
CA LYS A 193 -16.54 2.95 -4.47
C LYS A 193 -16.75 1.65 -3.73
N TYR A 194 -16.65 1.68 -2.42
CA TYR A 194 -16.92 0.49 -1.61
C TYR A 194 -18.34 -0.01 -1.75
N SER A 195 -19.32 0.91 -1.97
CA SER A 195 -20.73 0.57 -2.26
C SER A 195 -20.93 -0.25 -3.54
N ASP A 196 -19.96 -0.20 -4.47
CA ASP A 196 -20.07 -0.84 -5.79
C ASP A 196 -19.33 -2.19 -5.82
N HIS A 197 -18.56 -2.52 -4.76
CA HIS A 197 -17.92 -3.82 -4.58
C HIS A 197 -18.83 -4.73 -3.76
N LEU A 198 -19.61 -5.56 -4.47
CA LEU A 198 -20.70 -6.34 -3.89
C LEU A 198 -20.30 -7.83 -3.72
N ASP A 199 -20.89 -8.47 -2.71
CA ASP A 199 -20.85 -9.91 -2.54
C ASP A 199 -21.88 -10.63 -3.43
N GLU A 200 -22.00 -11.95 -3.28
CA GLU A 200 -22.93 -12.80 -4.05
C GLU A 200 -24.41 -12.47 -3.75
N ASP A 201 -24.70 -11.88 -2.60
CA ASP A 201 -26.03 -11.43 -2.20
C ASP A 201 -26.35 -10.00 -2.66
N GLY A 202 -25.42 -9.33 -3.35
CA GLY A 202 -25.55 -7.95 -3.83
C GLY A 202 -25.38 -6.90 -2.73
N LYS A 203 -24.72 -7.25 -1.61
CA LYS A 203 -24.41 -6.33 -0.52
C LYS A 203 -22.96 -5.84 -0.61
N PRO A 204 -22.67 -4.58 -0.23
CA PRO A 204 -21.30 -4.11 -0.15
C PRO A 204 -20.45 -4.97 0.78
N VAL A 205 -19.30 -5.45 0.29
CA VAL A 205 -18.34 -6.24 1.08
C VAL A 205 -17.66 -5.38 2.14
N PHE A 206 -17.47 -4.08 1.83
CA PHE A 206 -16.80 -3.12 2.71
C PHE A 206 -17.72 -1.93 3.00
N VAL A 207 -17.90 -1.64 4.27
CA VAL A 207 -18.67 -0.47 4.76
C VAL A 207 -17.84 0.24 5.82
N PRO A 208 -16.72 0.89 5.41
CA PRO A 208 -15.86 1.58 6.36
C PRO A 208 -16.52 2.84 6.91
N ASP A 209 -16.11 3.24 8.11
CA ASP A 209 -16.55 4.49 8.72
C ASP A 209 -16.16 5.71 7.87
N PRO A 210 -16.99 6.76 7.84
CA PRO A 210 -16.62 8.02 7.20
C PRO A 210 -15.30 8.58 7.76
N PRO A 211 -14.45 9.19 6.93
CA PRO A 211 -14.68 9.62 5.55
C PRO A 211 -14.28 8.61 4.45
N HIS A 212 -14.04 7.36 4.79
CA HIS A 212 -13.59 6.34 3.83
C HIS A 212 -14.77 5.87 2.95
N SER A 213 -14.65 6.02 1.62
CA SER A 213 -15.75 5.69 0.71
C SER A 213 -15.34 4.97 -0.57
N CYS A 214 -14.05 4.94 -0.89
CA CYS A 214 -13.56 4.36 -2.14
C CYS A 214 -12.08 4.04 -2.08
N VAL A 215 -11.64 3.14 -2.96
CA VAL A 215 -10.23 3.00 -3.36
C VAL A 215 -9.98 3.93 -4.55
N LYS A 216 -8.82 4.61 -4.54
CA LYS A 216 -8.35 5.41 -5.67
C LYS A 216 -6.98 4.95 -6.11
N THR A 217 -6.83 4.64 -7.39
CA THR A 217 -5.54 4.32 -8.00
C THR A 217 -4.92 5.57 -8.57
N TYR A 218 -3.76 5.91 -8.08
CA TYR A 218 -2.93 6.99 -8.62
C TYR A 218 -1.68 6.43 -9.30
N ILE A 219 -1.26 7.09 -10.36
CA ILE A 219 0.01 6.84 -11.03
C ILE A 219 0.84 8.11 -11.11
N SER A 220 2.16 7.94 -11.11
CA SER A 220 3.12 8.99 -11.47
C SER A 220 4.05 8.46 -12.54
N ARG A 221 4.15 9.19 -13.68
CA ARG A 221 5.20 8.95 -14.67
C ARG A 221 6.52 9.47 -14.15
N LEU A 222 7.60 8.70 -14.34
CA LEU A 222 8.92 8.98 -13.78
C LEU A 222 9.93 9.49 -14.82
N LYS A 223 9.56 9.39 -16.10
CA LYS A 223 10.29 9.96 -17.24
C LYS A 223 9.64 11.23 -17.74
#